data_0378d59a6139e9aa421fa64b3228b8a4
#
_entry.id   0378d59a6139e9aa421fa64b3228b8a4
#
_cell.length_a   1.000
_cell.length_b   1.000
_cell.length_c   1.000
_cell.angle_alpha   90.00
_cell.angle_beta   90.00
_cell.angle_gamma   90.00
#
_symmetry.space_group_name_H-M   'P 1'
#
loop_
_entity.id
_entity.type
_entity.pdbx_description
1 polymer ?
#
loop_
_entity_poly.entity_id
_entity_poly.type
_entity_poly.pdbx_seq_one_letter_code
_entity_poly.pdbx_strand_id
1 'polypeptide(L)'
;MNEKKKPILGQEAVTDARTLGIPRMLILGLQHLFAMFGATVLVPILVQGYGLPLSIQTTLLMAGLGTLLFHVCTKFKVPAFLGSSFAYLGGFSTVASMPAYDGLDPELKLAYALGGIVIAGLLYLVLALLFKVLGAKTVMRYFPPIVTGPMIIMIGLNLSGSAITNASSCWWLALVSMAIIVVANIWGKGMVKIIPILLGVVGSYIVAVIATLCGAQLPDANGVMQPLVNFASVGEAHLIGLQKFILAKFDVSAVLVMAPIAIAAMMEHIGDVSAISSTTGNNFIADPGLHRTLTGDGLATAFAGMFGGPANTTYGENTGVLALSKVYDPRVIRLAAVYAIILSFSPKFDALVNSIPSAIVGGVSFILYGMISAVGVRNIVENQVDLTKSRNLIIAAVMFVSGLGFSSVGGVTFTVGGAAVTLSGLAIAALCGVILNAILPGNDYEFGISVEGDKSADLGSY
;
A
#
# COMPACT_ATOMS: atom_id res chain seq x y z
N MET A 1 33.16 5.55 -22.22
CA MET A 1 33.53 5.99 -20.86
C MET A 1 32.29 6.61 -20.26
N ASN A 2 31.60 5.91 -19.37
CA ASN A 2 30.40 6.39 -18.71
C ASN A 2 30.81 7.34 -17.58
N GLU A 3 30.64 8.62 -17.76
CA GLU A 3 30.69 9.58 -16.66
C GLU A 3 29.52 9.28 -15.71
N LYS A 4 29.82 8.73 -14.53
CA LYS A 4 28.89 8.65 -13.42
C LYS A 4 28.55 10.09 -13.01
N LYS A 5 27.36 10.57 -13.31
CA LYS A 5 26.84 11.83 -12.77
C LYS A 5 26.98 11.79 -11.24
N LYS A 6 27.79 12.69 -10.70
CA LYS A 6 27.96 12.84 -9.24
C LYS A 6 26.62 13.30 -8.63
N PRO A 7 26.21 12.73 -7.48
CA PRO A 7 25.04 13.23 -6.76
C PRO A 7 25.26 14.67 -6.29
N ILE A 8 24.24 15.52 -6.45
CA ILE A 8 24.27 16.99 -6.26
C ILE A 8 24.30 17.41 -4.77
N LEU A 9 24.33 16.50 -3.80
CA LEU A 9 24.34 16.84 -2.38
C LEU A 9 25.52 16.21 -1.65
N GLY A 10 26.21 16.99 -0.84
CA GLY A 10 27.47 16.76 -0.14
C GLY A 10 27.65 15.52 0.77
N GLN A 11 26.86 14.48 0.58
CA GLN A 11 27.10 13.14 1.09
C GLN A 11 26.98 12.15 -0.07
N GLU A 12 28.00 11.35 -0.30
CA GLU A 12 27.98 10.29 -1.31
C GLU A 12 26.88 9.25 -0.96
N ALA A 13 26.08 8.89 -1.96
CA ALA A 13 25.07 7.83 -1.82
C ALA A 13 25.76 6.49 -1.57
N VAL A 14 25.32 5.77 -0.54
CA VAL A 14 25.85 4.46 -0.19
C VAL A 14 25.11 3.38 -0.99
N THR A 15 25.79 2.79 -1.95
CA THR A 15 25.26 1.69 -2.78
C THR A 15 25.67 0.30 -2.28
N ASP A 16 26.61 0.22 -1.35
CA ASP A 16 27.01 -1.01 -0.64
C ASP A 16 26.98 -0.77 0.87
N ALA A 17 25.93 -1.21 1.54
CA ALA A 17 25.73 -1.02 2.96
C ALA A 17 26.77 -1.74 3.83
N ARG A 18 27.51 -2.72 3.30
CA ARG A 18 28.60 -3.43 4.03
C ARG A 18 29.71 -2.47 4.43
N THR A 19 29.91 -1.39 3.67
CA THR A 19 30.91 -0.36 3.98
C THR A 19 30.59 0.40 5.26
N LEU A 20 29.32 0.39 5.72
CA LEU A 20 28.87 1.04 6.94
C LEU A 20 29.09 0.20 8.21
N GLY A 21 29.46 -1.08 8.04
CA GLY A 21 29.56 -2.06 9.12
C GLY A 21 28.21 -2.63 9.58
N ILE A 22 28.26 -3.80 10.21
CA ILE A 22 27.08 -4.58 10.61
C ILE A 22 26.12 -3.79 11.52
N PRO A 23 26.56 -3.10 12.60
CA PRO A 23 25.62 -2.42 13.50
C PRO A 23 24.78 -1.35 12.78
N ARG A 24 25.41 -0.52 11.93
CA ARG A 24 24.68 0.51 11.17
C ARG A 24 23.72 -0.10 10.16
N MET A 25 24.10 -1.20 9.51
CA MET A 25 23.26 -1.90 8.57
C MET A 25 22.01 -2.48 9.26
N LEU A 26 22.14 -3.05 10.46
CA LEU A 26 21.04 -3.55 11.27
C LEU A 26 20.07 -2.41 11.65
N ILE A 27 20.60 -1.26 12.09
CA ILE A 27 19.79 -0.08 12.43
C ILE A 27 19.04 0.44 11.19
N LEU A 28 19.67 0.48 10.03
CA LEU A 28 19.02 0.88 8.78
C LEU A 28 17.89 -0.08 8.39
N GLY A 29 18.11 -1.39 8.54
CA GLY A 29 17.04 -2.39 8.36
C GLY A 29 15.87 -2.16 9.31
N LEU A 30 16.13 -1.82 10.56
CA LEU A 30 15.11 -1.49 11.55
C LEU A 30 14.34 -0.19 11.19
N GLN A 31 15.02 0.82 10.62
CA GLN A 31 14.37 2.02 10.12
C GLN A 31 13.36 1.70 9.01
N HIS A 32 13.74 0.85 8.06
CA HIS A 32 12.84 0.41 6.99
C HIS A 32 11.69 -0.44 7.52
N LEU A 33 11.91 -1.28 8.54
CA LEU A 33 10.84 -1.99 9.22
C LEU A 33 9.82 -1.00 9.82
N PHE A 34 10.29 -0.01 10.57
CA PHE A 34 9.42 0.96 11.22
C PHE A 34 8.66 1.84 10.22
N ALA A 35 9.25 2.16 9.08
CA ALA A 35 8.58 2.93 8.04
C ALA A 35 7.39 2.17 7.43
N MET A 36 7.57 0.87 7.14
CA MET A 36 6.51 0.04 6.55
C MET A 36 5.47 -0.45 7.57
N PHE A 37 5.87 -0.52 8.84
CA PHE A 37 5.12 -1.22 9.87
C PHE A 37 3.69 -0.70 10.02
N GLY A 38 3.54 0.63 10.19
CA GLY A 38 2.23 1.25 10.41
C GLY A 38 1.26 0.99 9.26
N ALA A 39 1.71 1.14 8.03
CA ALA A 39 0.90 0.88 6.85
C ALA A 39 0.56 -0.63 6.72
N THR A 40 1.53 -1.51 6.95
CA THR A 40 1.34 -2.96 6.80
C THR A 40 0.33 -3.54 7.78
N VAL A 41 0.37 -3.13 9.05
CA VAL A 41 -0.56 -3.66 10.07
C VAL A 41 -1.94 -3.03 10.00
N LEU A 42 -2.06 -1.86 9.38
CA LEU A 42 -3.34 -1.16 9.27
C LEU A 42 -4.33 -1.91 8.37
N VAL A 43 -3.86 -2.54 7.29
CA VAL A 43 -4.74 -3.28 6.38
C VAL A 43 -5.47 -4.43 7.08
N PRO A 44 -4.81 -5.38 7.79
CA PRO A 44 -5.52 -6.44 8.50
C PRO A 44 -6.47 -5.91 9.58
N ILE A 45 -6.12 -4.85 10.31
CA ILE A 45 -7.02 -4.22 11.31
C ILE A 45 -8.30 -3.73 10.63
N LEU A 46 -8.20 -3.06 9.49
CA LEU A 46 -9.35 -2.55 8.74
C LEU A 46 -10.20 -3.69 8.17
N VAL A 47 -9.58 -4.73 7.65
CA VAL A 47 -10.27 -5.92 7.13
C VAL A 47 -11.00 -6.66 8.25
N GLN A 48 -10.40 -6.76 9.44
CA GLN A 48 -11.09 -7.27 10.64
C GLN A 48 -12.30 -6.41 11.01
N GLY A 49 -12.22 -5.09 10.84
CA GLY A 49 -13.35 -4.17 11.00
C GLY A 49 -14.51 -4.44 10.03
N TYR A 50 -14.27 -5.08 8.89
CA TYR A 50 -15.33 -5.56 7.98
C TYR A 50 -15.88 -6.95 8.36
N GLY A 51 -15.42 -7.55 9.46
CA GLY A 51 -15.83 -8.86 9.93
C GLY A 51 -15.07 -10.03 9.28
N LEU A 52 -13.97 -9.78 8.60
CA LEU A 52 -13.11 -10.81 8.00
C LEU A 52 -11.85 -11.03 8.85
N PRO A 53 -11.55 -12.24 9.33
CA PRO A 53 -10.47 -12.50 10.29
C PRO A 53 -9.07 -12.54 9.62
N LEU A 54 -8.65 -11.45 9.00
CA LEU A 54 -7.32 -11.35 8.40
C LEU A 54 -6.25 -11.18 9.48
N SER A 55 -5.29 -12.09 9.55
CA SER A 55 -4.26 -12.12 10.60
C SER A 55 -3.16 -11.09 10.35
N ILE A 56 -2.80 -10.31 11.38
CA ILE A 56 -1.65 -9.40 11.37
C ILE A 56 -0.34 -10.19 11.25
N GLN A 57 -0.24 -11.32 11.96
CA GLN A 57 0.93 -12.19 11.89
C GLN A 57 1.17 -12.70 10.46
N THR A 58 0.12 -13.23 9.81
CA THR A 58 0.21 -13.71 8.44
C THR A 58 0.52 -12.57 7.46
N THR A 59 -0.05 -11.39 7.68
CA THR A 59 0.24 -10.19 6.88
C THR A 59 1.71 -9.80 6.94
N LEU A 60 2.30 -9.74 8.14
CA LEU A 60 3.73 -9.44 8.33
C LEU A 60 4.64 -10.51 7.72
N LEU A 61 4.27 -11.79 7.88
CA LEU A 61 5.01 -12.90 7.26
C LEU A 61 5.02 -12.76 5.74
N MET A 62 3.85 -12.51 5.13
CA MET A 62 3.72 -12.41 3.68
C MET A 62 4.36 -11.14 3.12
N ALA A 63 4.36 -10.03 3.86
CA ALA A 63 5.11 -8.83 3.49
C ALA A 63 6.62 -9.10 3.47
N GLY A 64 7.15 -9.78 4.48
CA GLY A 64 8.57 -10.14 4.54
C GLY A 64 8.96 -11.15 3.45
N LEU A 65 8.24 -12.26 3.32
CA LEU A 65 8.50 -13.27 2.29
C LEU A 65 8.28 -12.70 0.87
N GLY A 66 7.23 -11.91 0.67
CA GLY A 66 6.94 -11.23 -0.60
C GLY A 66 8.06 -10.28 -1.00
N THR A 67 8.60 -9.50 -0.05
CA THR A 67 9.77 -8.63 -0.29
C THR A 67 11.00 -9.43 -0.70
N LEU A 68 11.29 -10.54 -0.03
CA LEU A 68 12.42 -11.40 -0.40
C LEU A 68 12.24 -12.01 -1.80
N LEU A 69 11.02 -12.48 -2.11
CA LEU A 69 10.68 -13.03 -3.43
C LEU A 69 10.81 -11.96 -4.53
N PHE A 70 10.34 -10.75 -4.27
CA PHE A 70 10.49 -9.60 -5.17
C PHE A 70 11.98 -9.33 -5.47
N HIS A 71 12.84 -9.32 -4.44
CA HIS A 71 14.27 -9.12 -4.63
C HIS A 71 14.93 -10.21 -5.49
N VAL A 72 14.50 -11.46 -5.35
CA VAL A 72 14.96 -12.56 -6.24
C VAL A 72 14.54 -12.27 -7.69
N CYS A 73 13.27 -11.93 -7.93
CA CYS A 73 12.75 -11.63 -9.26
C CYS A 73 13.46 -10.44 -9.91
N THR A 74 13.81 -9.41 -9.12
CA THR A 74 14.48 -8.18 -9.56
C THR A 74 16.00 -8.28 -9.57
N LYS A 75 16.55 -9.50 -9.41
CA LYS A 75 18.01 -9.76 -9.36
C LYS A 75 18.71 -8.95 -8.26
N PHE A 76 18.04 -8.73 -7.13
CA PHE A 76 18.55 -7.98 -5.98
C PHE A 76 18.96 -6.52 -6.31
N LYS A 77 18.39 -5.92 -7.36
CA LYS A 77 18.75 -4.57 -7.80
C LYS A 77 17.87 -3.48 -7.19
N VAL A 78 16.57 -3.73 -7.06
CA VAL A 78 15.58 -2.72 -6.68
C VAL A 78 15.43 -2.66 -5.16
N PRO A 79 15.72 -1.53 -4.50
CA PRO A 79 15.58 -1.39 -3.04
C PRO A 79 14.13 -1.05 -2.64
N ALA A 80 13.16 -1.89 -3.01
CA ALA A 80 11.75 -1.75 -2.63
C ALA A 80 11.38 -2.74 -1.53
N PHE A 81 10.55 -2.30 -0.59
CA PHE A 81 9.84 -3.14 0.37
C PHE A 81 8.42 -3.36 -0.13
N LEU A 82 7.91 -4.58 0.02
CA LEU A 82 6.52 -4.91 -0.29
C LEU A 82 5.73 -5.08 1.01
N GLY A 83 4.61 -4.37 1.10
CA GLY A 83 3.68 -4.53 2.22
C GLY A 83 2.25 -4.70 1.73
N SER A 84 1.29 -4.67 2.66
CA SER A 84 -0.12 -4.89 2.36
C SER A 84 -0.73 -3.76 1.53
N SER A 85 -1.40 -4.09 0.43
CA SER A 85 -2.00 -3.12 -0.49
C SER A 85 -3.33 -2.57 0.02
N PHE A 86 -3.43 -1.24 0.11
CA PHE A 86 -4.65 -0.52 0.44
C PHE A 86 -5.69 -0.55 -0.69
N ALA A 87 -5.28 -0.73 -1.93
CA ALA A 87 -6.18 -0.76 -3.08
C ALA A 87 -7.27 -1.83 -2.94
N TYR A 88 -6.97 -2.94 -2.27
CA TYR A 88 -7.89 -4.07 -2.11
C TYR A 88 -8.87 -3.93 -0.94
N LEU A 89 -8.77 -2.90 -0.09
CA LEU A 89 -9.68 -2.73 1.06
C LEU A 89 -11.15 -2.64 0.63
N GLY A 90 -11.44 -1.91 -0.43
CA GLY A 90 -12.79 -1.85 -1.01
C GLY A 90 -13.29 -3.22 -1.49
N GLY A 91 -12.41 -4.03 -2.05
CA GLY A 91 -12.72 -5.41 -2.44
C GLY A 91 -13.05 -6.31 -1.25
N PHE A 92 -12.25 -6.24 -0.18
CA PHE A 92 -12.54 -6.96 1.08
C PHE A 92 -13.89 -6.54 1.68
N SER A 93 -14.18 -5.23 1.72
CA SER A 93 -15.48 -4.72 2.20
C SER A 93 -16.64 -5.23 1.36
N THR A 94 -16.49 -5.24 0.03
CA THR A 94 -17.51 -5.77 -0.90
C THR A 94 -17.74 -7.26 -0.67
N VAL A 95 -16.69 -8.08 -0.58
CA VAL A 95 -16.80 -9.52 -0.33
C VAL A 95 -17.44 -9.79 1.04
N ALA A 96 -17.08 -9.03 2.07
CA ALA A 96 -17.65 -9.17 3.41
C ALA A 96 -19.17 -8.97 3.45
N SER A 97 -19.68 -7.99 2.67
CA SER A 97 -21.10 -7.60 2.63
C SER A 97 -21.88 -8.19 1.43
N MET A 98 -21.27 -9.12 0.68
CA MET A 98 -21.90 -9.69 -0.51
C MET A 98 -23.11 -10.56 -0.15
N PRO A 99 -24.33 -10.29 -0.67
CA PRO A 99 -25.55 -11.07 -0.35
C PRO A 99 -25.40 -12.57 -0.67
N ALA A 100 -24.60 -12.93 -1.69
CA ALA A 100 -24.33 -14.32 -2.03
C ALA A 100 -23.58 -15.09 -0.93
N TYR A 101 -22.99 -14.37 0.03
CA TYR A 101 -22.23 -14.94 1.15
C TYR A 101 -22.92 -14.73 2.51
N ASP A 102 -24.19 -14.29 2.52
CA ASP A 102 -24.93 -14.16 3.77
C ASP A 102 -25.03 -15.50 4.49
N GLY A 103 -24.74 -15.47 5.79
CA GLY A 103 -24.73 -16.68 6.62
C GLY A 103 -23.48 -17.57 6.50
N LEU A 104 -22.54 -17.26 5.60
CA LEU A 104 -21.26 -17.98 5.54
C LEU A 104 -20.34 -17.59 6.69
N ASP A 105 -19.51 -18.55 7.12
CA ASP A 105 -18.43 -18.33 8.08
C ASP A 105 -17.49 -17.22 7.59
N PRO A 106 -17.12 -16.22 8.43
CA PRO A 106 -16.16 -15.19 8.11
C PRO A 106 -14.82 -15.70 7.57
N GLU A 107 -14.30 -16.83 8.05
CA GLU A 107 -13.08 -17.46 7.52
C GLU A 107 -13.26 -17.92 6.07
N LEU A 108 -14.45 -18.43 5.72
CA LEU A 108 -14.73 -18.84 4.35
C LEU A 108 -14.89 -17.66 3.40
N LYS A 109 -15.54 -16.56 3.85
CA LYS A 109 -15.61 -15.31 3.09
C LYS A 109 -14.21 -14.75 2.82
N LEU A 110 -13.36 -14.76 3.85
CA LEU A 110 -11.96 -14.36 3.70
C LEU A 110 -11.23 -15.27 2.70
N ALA A 111 -11.38 -16.58 2.79
CA ALA A 111 -10.74 -17.53 1.87
C ALA A 111 -11.13 -17.28 0.41
N TYR A 112 -12.37 -16.89 0.13
CA TYR A 112 -12.82 -16.51 -1.22
C TYR A 112 -12.21 -15.18 -1.68
N ALA A 113 -12.15 -14.16 -0.81
CA ALA A 113 -11.46 -12.91 -1.11
C ALA A 113 -9.98 -13.15 -1.44
N LEU A 114 -9.31 -14.01 -0.67
CA LEU A 114 -7.91 -14.39 -0.90
C LEU A 114 -7.72 -15.14 -2.23
N GLY A 115 -8.67 -15.98 -2.63
CA GLY A 115 -8.68 -16.59 -3.97
C GLY A 115 -8.71 -15.55 -5.09
N GLY A 116 -9.49 -14.49 -4.90
CA GLY A 116 -9.51 -13.35 -5.82
C GLY A 116 -8.17 -12.61 -5.87
N ILE A 117 -7.47 -12.47 -4.73
CA ILE A 117 -6.11 -11.89 -4.67
C ILE A 117 -5.10 -12.76 -5.42
N VAL A 118 -5.19 -14.09 -5.32
CA VAL A 118 -4.33 -14.98 -6.10
C VAL A 118 -4.47 -14.71 -7.60
N ILE A 119 -5.70 -14.64 -8.09
CA ILE A 119 -5.97 -14.33 -9.50
C ILE A 119 -5.47 -12.91 -9.86
N ALA A 120 -5.69 -11.93 -8.97
CA ALA A 120 -5.15 -10.59 -9.14
C ALA A 120 -3.63 -10.61 -9.32
N GLY A 121 -2.89 -11.34 -8.47
CA GLY A 121 -1.44 -11.50 -8.58
C GLY A 121 -1.02 -12.16 -9.90
N LEU A 122 -1.80 -13.12 -10.42
CA LEU A 122 -1.54 -13.73 -11.73
C LEU A 122 -1.75 -12.75 -12.89
N LEU A 123 -2.67 -11.78 -12.77
CA LEU A 123 -2.83 -10.72 -13.78
C LEU A 123 -1.59 -9.82 -13.90
N TYR A 124 -0.83 -9.62 -12.82
CA TYR A 124 0.47 -8.92 -12.90
C TYR A 124 1.45 -9.66 -13.82
N LEU A 125 1.42 -11.00 -13.83
CA LEU A 125 2.28 -11.78 -14.72
C LEU A 125 1.91 -11.59 -16.18
N VAL A 126 0.61 -11.43 -16.47
CA VAL A 126 0.14 -11.10 -17.82
C VAL A 126 0.68 -9.74 -18.26
N LEU A 127 0.55 -8.72 -17.41
CA LEU A 127 1.11 -7.39 -17.71
C LEU A 127 2.64 -7.43 -17.82
N ALA A 128 3.32 -8.16 -16.95
CA ALA A 128 4.77 -8.36 -17.02
C ALA A 128 5.19 -9.00 -18.34
N LEU A 129 4.42 -9.98 -18.84
CA LEU A 129 4.66 -10.59 -20.15
C LEU A 129 4.49 -9.56 -21.28
N LEU A 130 3.45 -8.72 -21.22
CA LEU A 130 3.25 -7.64 -22.20
C LEU A 130 4.45 -6.67 -22.20
N PHE A 131 4.95 -6.26 -21.02
CA PHE A 131 6.15 -5.44 -20.93
C PHE A 131 7.39 -6.12 -21.52
N LYS A 132 7.53 -7.44 -21.33
CA LYS A 132 8.65 -8.21 -21.86
C LYS A 132 8.60 -8.36 -23.38
N VAL A 133 7.41 -8.57 -23.95
CA VAL A 133 7.22 -8.85 -25.39
C VAL A 133 7.11 -7.57 -26.21
N LEU A 134 6.29 -6.61 -25.75
CA LEU A 134 5.99 -5.36 -26.48
C LEU A 134 6.97 -4.22 -26.12
N GLY A 135 7.71 -4.36 -25.05
CA GLY A 135 8.62 -3.33 -24.53
C GLY A 135 7.92 -2.26 -23.69
N ALA A 136 8.70 -1.61 -22.80
CA ALA A 136 8.19 -0.63 -21.86
C ALA A 136 7.54 0.57 -22.58
N LYS A 137 8.16 1.10 -23.65
CA LYS A 137 7.66 2.26 -24.40
C LYS A 137 6.24 2.02 -24.92
N THR A 138 5.97 0.84 -25.47
CA THR A 138 4.64 0.50 -26.05
C THR A 138 3.58 0.38 -24.96
N VAL A 139 3.89 -0.33 -23.87
CA VAL A 139 2.91 -0.60 -22.81
C VAL A 139 2.64 0.67 -21.99
N MET A 140 3.66 1.46 -21.65
CA MET A 140 3.51 2.71 -20.90
C MET A 140 2.68 3.77 -21.64
N ARG A 141 2.53 3.67 -22.94
CA ARG A 141 1.60 4.52 -23.70
C ARG A 141 0.15 4.39 -23.23
N TYR A 142 -0.22 3.23 -22.67
CA TYR A 142 -1.56 2.97 -22.12
C TYR A 142 -1.69 3.36 -20.65
N PHE A 143 -0.57 3.52 -19.94
CA PHE A 143 -0.50 3.86 -18.53
C PHE A 143 0.28 5.18 -18.29
N PRO A 144 -0.07 6.27 -19.00
CA PRO A 144 0.60 7.55 -18.81
C PRO A 144 0.22 8.16 -17.46
N PRO A 145 0.97 9.17 -16.96
CA PRO A 145 0.70 9.85 -15.68
C PRO A 145 -0.71 10.43 -15.56
N ILE A 146 -1.36 10.79 -16.68
CA ILE A 146 -2.77 11.22 -16.70
C ILE A 146 -3.75 10.10 -16.33
N VAL A 147 -3.33 8.85 -16.40
CA VAL A 147 -4.11 7.68 -15.97
C VAL A 147 -3.67 7.22 -14.58
N THR A 148 -2.36 7.07 -14.35
CA THR A 148 -1.82 6.56 -13.08
C THR A 148 -2.01 7.55 -11.93
N GLY A 149 -1.84 8.85 -12.15
CA GLY A 149 -2.02 9.89 -11.14
C GLY A 149 -3.43 9.93 -10.55
N PRO A 150 -4.49 10.11 -11.36
CA PRO A 150 -5.87 10.05 -10.88
C PRO A 150 -6.21 8.73 -10.19
N MET A 151 -5.63 7.60 -10.62
CA MET A 151 -5.84 6.30 -9.99
C MET A 151 -5.34 6.28 -8.55
N ILE A 152 -4.10 6.73 -8.31
CA ILE A 152 -3.50 6.82 -6.97
C ILE A 152 -4.31 7.80 -6.09
N ILE A 153 -4.75 8.94 -6.62
CA ILE A 153 -5.61 9.90 -5.90
C ILE A 153 -6.86 9.18 -5.38
N MET A 154 -7.53 8.43 -6.23
CA MET A 154 -8.77 7.75 -5.88
C MET A 154 -8.59 6.61 -4.88
N ILE A 155 -7.46 5.90 -4.88
CA ILE A 155 -7.17 4.88 -3.87
C ILE A 155 -7.26 5.50 -2.48
N GLY A 156 -6.59 6.62 -2.24
CA GLY A 156 -6.65 7.29 -0.94
C GLY A 156 -8.03 7.87 -0.62
N LEU A 157 -8.67 8.57 -1.57
CA LEU A 157 -9.97 9.22 -1.33
C LEU A 157 -11.11 8.22 -1.09
N ASN A 158 -11.14 7.08 -1.77
CA ASN A 158 -12.15 6.05 -1.54
C ASN A 158 -12.11 5.46 -0.12
N LEU A 159 -10.95 5.52 0.53
CA LEU A 159 -10.77 5.01 1.89
C LEU A 159 -11.12 6.05 2.97
N SER A 160 -11.32 7.33 2.59
CA SER A 160 -11.55 8.42 3.53
C SER A 160 -12.75 8.18 4.45
N GLY A 161 -13.82 7.58 3.94
CA GLY A 161 -15.02 7.23 4.73
C GLY A 161 -14.68 6.29 5.90
N SER A 162 -13.86 5.28 5.69
CA SER A 162 -13.45 4.35 6.77
C SER A 162 -12.58 5.04 7.82
N ALA A 163 -11.72 5.97 7.42
CA ALA A 163 -10.93 6.75 8.37
C ALA A 163 -11.83 7.60 9.29
N ILE A 164 -12.84 8.26 8.72
CA ILE A 164 -13.81 9.07 9.49
C ILE A 164 -14.64 8.19 10.41
N THR A 165 -15.15 7.06 9.93
CA THR A 165 -15.94 6.11 10.74
C THR A 165 -15.13 5.60 11.93
N ASN A 166 -13.88 5.22 11.73
CA ASN A 166 -13.01 4.78 12.83
C ASN A 166 -12.68 5.94 13.80
N ALA A 167 -12.40 7.15 13.29
CA ALA A 167 -12.08 8.31 14.09
C ALA A 167 -13.28 8.76 14.94
N SER A 168 -14.51 8.61 14.43
CA SER A 168 -15.75 9.03 15.12
C SER A 168 -16.03 8.26 16.40
N SER A 169 -15.41 7.09 16.59
CA SER A 169 -15.51 6.35 17.87
C SER A 169 -14.93 7.14 19.06
N CYS A 170 -13.92 7.99 18.81
CA CYS A 170 -13.36 8.89 19.83
C CYS A 170 -12.51 10.00 19.19
N TRP A 171 -13.13 11.11 18.81
CA TRP A 171 -12.49 12.20 18.06
C TRP A 171 -11.24 12.79 18.74
N TRP A 172 -11.28 13.00 20.06
CA TRP A 172 -10.11 13.57 20.73
C TRP A 172 -8.87 12.68 20.61
N LEU A 173 -9.05 11.35 20.68
CA LEU A 173 -7.95 10.40 20.56
C LEU A 173 -7.46 10.31 19.10
N ALA A 174 -8.36 10.36 18.14
CA ALA A 174 -8.02 10.48 16.72
C ALA A 174 -7.22 11.75 16.42
N LEU A 175 -7.64 12.90 16.98
CA LEU A 175 -6.92 14.19 16.84
C LEU A 175 -5.52 14.13 17.47
N VAL A 176 -5.36 13.46 18.60
CA VAL A 176 -4.03 13.26 19.22
C VAL A 176 -3.12 12.49 18.27
N SER A 177 -3.60 11.39 17.67
CA SER A 177 -2.79 10.60 16.72
C SER A 177 -2.40 11.41 15.49
N MET A 178 -3.35 12.17 14.91
CA MET A 178 -3.08 13.07 13.78
C MET A 178 -2.06 14.15 14.14
N ALA A 179 -2.21 14.79 15.32
CA ALA A 179 -1.29 15.84 15.77
C ALA A 179 0.14 15.30 15.94
N ILE A 180 0.31 14.11 16.53
CA ILE A 180 1.64 13.48 16.68
C ILE A 180 2.26 13.23 15.30
N ILE A 181 1.49 12.69 14.33
CA ILE A 181 2.00 12.45 12.98
C ILE A 181 2.44 13.75 12.32
N VAL A 182 1.60 14.80 12.36
CA VAL A 182 1.91 16.10 11.77
C VAL A 182 3.16 16.71 12.40
N VAL A 183 3.25 16.72 13.73
CA VAL A 183 4.41 17.27 14.45
C VAL A 183 5.68 16.48 14.12
N ALA A 184 5.59 15.14 14.11
CA ALA A 184 6.74 14.29 13.78
C ALA A 184 7.20 14.49 12.33
N ASN A 185 6.27 14.67 11.39
CA ASN A 185 6.58 14.83 9.97
C ASN A 185 7.17 16.22 9.66
N ILE A 186 6.58 17.29 10.22
CA ILE A 186 6.95 18.67 9.86
C ILE A 186 8.17 19.17 10.68
N TRP A 187 8.13 18.97 12.00
CA TRP A 187 9.19 19.48 12.90
C TRP A 187 10.18 18.40 13.32
N GLY A 188 9.89 17.13 13.05
CA GLY A 188 10.80 16.02 13.35
C GLY A 188 12.11 16.11 12.58
N LYS A 189 13.18 15.61 13.19
CA LYS A 189 14.53 15.48 12.59
C LYS A 189 15.01 14.04 12.67
N GLY A 190 15.83 13.63 11.70
CA GLY A 190 16.40 12.29 11.67
C GLY A 190 15.31 11.20 11.68
N MET A 191 15.40 10.25 12.62
CA MET A 191 14.48 9.13 12.76
C MET A 191 13.02 9.54 12.97
N VAL A 192 12.76 10.60 13.74
CA VAL A 192 11.39 11.08 14.03
C VAL A 192 10.65 11.43 12.75
N LYS A 193 11.33 12.06 11.78
CA LYS A 193 10.75 12.40 10.48
C LYS A 193 10.52 11.18 9.58
N ILE A 194 11.28 10.10 9.79
CA ILE A 194 11.20 8.87 8.98
C ILE A 194 10.00 8.01 9.36
N ILE A 195 9.60 8.01 10.66
CA ILE A 195 8.59 7.08 11.20
C ILE A 195 7.36 7.80 11.79
N PRO A 196 6.80 8.83 11.14
CA PRO A 196 5.73 9.64 11.74
C PRO A 196 4.48 8.83 12.03
N ILE A 197 4.10 7.88 11.16
CA ILE A 197 2.93 7.02 11.32
C ILE A 197 3.09 6.13 12.55
N LEU A 198 4.25 5.47 12.71
CA LEU A 198 4.53 4.65 13.89
C LEU A 198 4.48 5.49 15.18
N LEU A 199 5.06 6.70 15.16
CA LEU A 199 5.02 7.60 16.32
C LEU A 199 3.58 8.04 16.63
N GLY A 200 2.75 8.27 15.62
CA GLY A 200 1.33 8.55 15.77
C GLY A 200 0.60 7.40 16.47
N VAL A 201 0.80 6.17 16.00
CA VAL A 201 0.21 4.98 16.63
C VAL A 201 0.69 4.81 18.06
N VAL A 202 1.99 4.70 18.27
CA VAL A 202 2.58 4.41 19.60
C VAL A 202 2.30 5.54 20.58
N GLY A 203 2.49 6.80 20.17
CA GLY A 203 2.28 7.95 21.04
C GLY A 203 0.82 8.10 21.47
N SER A 204 -0.13 7.97 20.54
CA SER A 204 -1.55 8.03 20.89
C SER A 204 -2.02 6.79 21.66
N TYR A 205 -1.42 5.63 21.41
CA TYR A 205 -1.68 4.43 22.21
C TYR A 205 -1.23 4.60 23.67
N ILE A 206 -0.06 5.20 23.91
CA ILE A 206 0.40 5.54 25.27
C ILE A 206 -0.60 6.51 25.94
N VAL A 207 -1.07 7.52 25.21
CA VAL A 207 -2.09 8.45 25.74
C VAL A 207 -3.40 7.71 26.05
N ALA A 208 -3.84 6.75 25.21
CA ALA A 208 -5.02 5.95 25.45
C ALA A 208 -4.86 5.06 26.70
N VAL A 209 -3.68 4.46 26.89
CA VAL A 209 -3.35 3.66 28.10
C VAL A 209 -3.41 4.52 29.36
N ILE A 210 -2.80 5.70 29.34
CA ILE A 210 -2.82 6.64 30.47
C ILE A 210 -4.29 7.05 30.77
N ALA A 211 -5.06 7.39 29.74
CA ALA A 211 -6.48 7.75 29.92
C ALA A 211 -7.28 6.58 30.50
N THR A 212 -7.04 5.34 30.06
CA THR A 212 -7.66 4.14 30.62
C THR A 212 -7.33 3.98 32.13
N LEU A 213 -6.07 4.16 32.50
CA LEU A 213 -5.64 4.11 33.91
C LEU A 213 -6.26 5.23 34.77
N CYS A 214 -6.58 6.37 34.15
CA CYS A 214 -7.33 7.46 34.78
C CYS A 214 -8.86 7.24 34.81
N GLY A 215 -9.33 6.06 34.36
CA GLY A 215 -10.75 5.70 34.39
C GLY A 215 -11.56 6.12 33.16
N ALA A 216 -10.90 6.54 32.07
CA ALA A 216 -11.61 6.87 30.83
C ALA A 216 -12.18 5.60 30.19
N GLN A 217 -13.46 5.69 29.78
CA GLN A 217 -14.22 4.62 29.14
C GLN A 217 -14.97 5.16 27.93
N LEU A 218 -15.27 4.28 26.99
CA LEU A 218 -16.11 4.55 25.81
C LEU A 218 -17.21 3.49 25.75
N PRO A 219 -18.42 3.86 25.28
CA PRO A 219 -19.47 2.89 25.03
C PRO A 219 -19.09 1.98 23.84
N ASP A 220 -19.31 0.69 23.98
CA ASP A 220 -19.27 -0.26 22.87
C ASP A 220 -20.53 -0.16 21.99
N ALA A 221 -20.63 -1.02 20.96
CA ALA A 221 -21.78 -1.05 20.06
C ALA A 221 -23.13 -1.33 20.78
N ASN A 222 -23.10 -1.89 21.99
CA ASN A 222 -24.26 -2.21 22.81
C ASN A 222 -24.51 -1.12 23.89
N GLY A 223 -23.70 -0.06 23.91
CA GLY A 223 -23.78 1.01 24.91
C GLY A 223 -23.12 0.66 26.26
N VAL A 224 -22.41 -0.47 26.38
CA VAL A 224 -21.70 -0.86 27.60
C VAL A 224 -20.36 -0.11 27.65
N MET A 225 -20.10 0.55 28.78
CA MET A 225 -18.84 1.29 28.98
C MET A 225 -17.65 0.34 29.09
N GLN A 226 -16.70 0.47 28.18
CA GLN A 226 -15.48 -0.31 28.10
C GLN A 226 -14.24 0.58 28.25
N PRO A 227 -13.14 0.10 28.84
CA PRO A 227 -11.88 0.83 28.85
C PRO A 227 -11.39 1.08 27.43
N LEU A 228 -10.71 2.21 27.16
CA LEU A 228 -10.19 2.54 25.84
C LEU A 228 -9.23 1.47 25.31
N VAL A 229 -8.43 0.88 26.22
CA VAL A 229 -7.48 -0.20 25.89
C VAL A 229 -7.78 -1.38 26.80
N ASN A 230 -7.96 -2.56 26.19
CA ASN A 230 -8.13 -3.81 26.91
C ASN A 230 -6.89 -4.71 26.72
N PHE A 231 -6.21 -5.03 27.80
CA PHE A 231 -5.00 -5.86 27.81
C PHE A 231 -5.26 -7.34 28.07
N ALA A 232 -6.50 -7.79 28.23
CA ALA A 232 -6.80 -9.18 28.57
C ALA A 232 -6.18 -10.15 27.56
N SER A 233 -6.42 -9.94 26.28
CA SER A 233 -5.85 -10.77 25.20
C SER A 233 -4.32 -10.71 25.12
N VAL A 234 -3.73 -9.55 25.47
CA VAL A 234 -2.26 -9.40 25.51
C VAL A 234 -1.66 -10.22 26.65
N GLY A 235 -2.36 -10.29 27.79
CA GLY A 235 -1.93 -11.09 28.96
C GLY A 235 -1.91 -12.58 28.67
N GLU A 236 -2.92 -13.08 27.96
CA GLU A 236 -3.09 -14.51 27.64
C GLU A 236 -2.23 -14.98 26.45
N ALA A 237 -1.81 -14.09 25.57
CA ALA A 237 -1.08 -14.42 24.37
C ALA A 237 0.35 -14.90 24.65
N HIS A 238 0.76 -15.97 23.97
CA HIS A 238 2.13 -16.48 24.02
C HIS A 238 3.12 -15.52 23.31
N LEU A 239 4.38 -15.50 23.78
CA LEU A 239 5.42 -14.67 23.16
C LEU A 239 5.79 -15.17 21.75
N ILE A 240 5.84 -16.48 21.56
CA ILE A 240 6.16 -17.16 20.30
C ILE A 240 5.07 -18.15 19.97
N GLY A 241 4.62 -18.16 18.71
CA GLY A 241 3.60 -19.08 18.21
C GLY A 241 3.61 -19.13 16.69
N LEU A 242 2.99 -20.17 16.14
CA LEU A 242 2.79 -20.31 14.70
C LEU A 242 1.51 -19.62 14.28
N GLN A 243 1.52 -19.03 13.08
CA GLN A 243 0.35 -18.41 12.47
C GLN A 243 -0.69 -19.47 12.06
N LYS A 244 -1.96 -19.12 12.18
CA LYS A 244 -3.04 -19.88 11.55
C LYS A 244 -3.18 -19.40 10.10
N PHE A 245 -2.90 -20.29 9.15
CA PHE A 245 -3.07 -19.98 7.72
C PHE A 245 -4.52 -20.27 7.30
N ILE A 246 -5.15 -19.29 6.66
CA ILE A 246 -6.41 -19.45 5.96
C ILE A 246 -6.07 -19.57 4.47
N LEU A 247 -6.16 -20.80 3.94
CA LEU A 247 -5.81 -21.05 2.55
C LEU A 247 -6.86 -20.48 1.60
N ALA A 248 -6.41 -19.93 0.48
CA ALA A 248 -7.29 -19.40 -0.54
C ALA A 248 -8.26 -20.47 -1.07
N LYS A 249 -9.52 -20.06 -1.26
CA LYS A 249 -10.53 -20.81 -1.99
C LYS A 249 -11.03 -19.96 -3.15
N PHE A 250 -11.38 -20.59 -4.26
CA PHE A 250 -11.77 -19.87 -5.45
C PHE A 250 -13.28 -19.89 -5.61
N ASP A 251 -13.85 -18.68 -5.64
CA ASP A 251 -15.24 -18.43 -5.99
C ASP A 251 -15.29 -17.34 -7.08
N VAL A 252 -16.11 -17.56 -8.09
CA VAL A 252 -16.16 -16.68 -9.27
C VAL A 252 -16.56 -15.26 -8.88
N SER A 253 -17.53 -15.09 -7.98
CA SER A 253 -18.01 -13.77 -7.58
C SER A 253 -16.93 -12.98 -6.85
N ALA A 254 -16.19 -13.61 -5.92
CA ALA A 254 -15.08 -12.97 -5.22
C ALA A 254 -13.90 -12.64 -6.16
N VAL A 255 -13.59 -13.55 -7.11
CA VAL A 255 -12.55 -13.30 -8.12
C VAL A 255 -12.92 -12.09 -8.98
N LEU A 256 -14.16 -11.98 -9.41
CA LEU A 256 -14.63 -10.87 -10.26
C LEU A 256 -14.69 -9.52 -9.52
N VAL A 257 -14.76 -9.52 -8.19
CA VAL A 257 -14.60 -8.31 -7.36
C VAL A 257 -13.13 -7.92 -7.21
N MET A 258 -12.27 -8.90 -6.86
CA MET A 258 -10.88 -8.65 -6.49
C MET A 258 -9.94 -8.47 -7.68
N ALA A 259 -10.08 -9.30 -8.71
CA ALA A 259 -9.13 -9.33 -9.82
C ALA A 259 -9.03 -8.00 -10.61
N PRO A 260 -10.12 -7.27 -10.90
CA PRO A 260 -10.03 -6.00 -11.61
C PRO A 260 -9.27 -4.91 -10.83
N ILE A 261 -9.20 -5.00 -9.50
CA ILE A 261 -8.46 -4.06 -8.65
C ILE A 261 -6.95 -4.14 -8.93
N ALA A 262 -6.48 -5.29 -9.44
CA ALA A 262 -5.09 -5.47 -9.85
C ALA A 262 -4.61 -4.38 -10.82
N ILE A 263 -5.49 -3.88 -11.71
CA ILE A 263 -5.11 -2.81 -12.66
C ILE A 263 -4.69 -1.55 -11.90
N ALA A 264 -5.46 -1.18 -10.87
CA ALA A 264 -5.13 -0.03 -10.02
C ALA A 264 -3.81 -0.22 -9.28
N ALA A 265 -3.63 -1.38 -8.67
CA ALA A 265 -2.42 -1.70 -7.90
C ALA A 265 -1.17 -1.85 -8.82
N MET A 266 -1.32 -2.34 -10.05
CA MET A 266 -0.23 -2.34 -11.04
C MET A 266 0.18 -0.92 -11.44
N MET A 267 -0.77 0.03 -11.54
CA MET A 267 -0.45 1.44 -11.82
C MET A 267 0.31 2.08 -10.65
N GLU A 268 -0.10 1.79 -9.41
CA GLU A 268 0.61 2.20 -8.20
C GLU A 268 2.05 1.67 -8.21
N HIS A 269 2.24 0.38 -8.46
CA HIS A 269 3.55 -0.25 -8.57
C HIS A 269 4.48 0.44 -9.59
N ILE A 270 3.96 0.74 -10.79
CA ILE A 270 4.74 1.44 -11.84
C ILE A 270 5.16 2.84 -11.33
N GLY A 271 4.26 3.55 -10.67
CA GLY A 271 4.54 4.85 -10.06
C GLY A 271 5.64 4.77 -8.99
N ASP A 272 5.56 3.78 -8.11
CA ASP A 272 6.54 3.57 -7.04
C ASP A 272 7.92 3.20 -7.58
N VAL A 273 7.99 2.31 -8.59
CA VAL A 273 9.27 1.98 -9.24
C VAL A 273 9.90 3.20 -9.93
N SER A 274 9.06 4.09 -10.48
CA SER A 274 9.52 5.37 -11.04
C SER A 274 10.08 6.28 -9.95
N ALA A 275 9.38 6.41 -8.82
CA ALA A 275 9.81 7.19 -7.67
C ALA A 275 11.11 6.68 -7.05
N ILE A 276 11.25 5.35 -6.90
CA ILE A 276 12.50 4.72 -6.45
C ILE A 276 13.64 4.99 -7.43
N SER A 277 13.35 4.91 -8.74
CA SER A 277 14.33 5.20 -9.79
C SER A 277 14.85 6.63 -9.71
N SER A 278 13.96 7.60 -9.56
CA SER A 278 14.30 9.02 -9.37
C SER A 278 15.11 9.24 -8.09
N THR A 279 14.66 8.67 -6.98
CA THR A 279 15.31 8.82 -5.67
C THR A 279 16.74 8.27 -5.66
N THR A 280 16.97 7.15 -6.32
CA THR A 280 18.27 6.47 -6.31
C THR A 280 19.20 6.88 -7.45
N GLY A 281 18.67 7.58 -8.45
CA GLY A 281 19.38 7.91 -9.71
C GLY A 281 19.65 6.70 -10.60
N ASN A 282 18.93 5.57 -10.38
CA ASN A 282 19.04 4.35 -11.17
C ASN A 282 17.75 4.13 -11.96
N ASN A 283 17.84 3.75 -13.22
CA ASN A 283 16.67 3.47 -14.04
C ASN A 283 16.21 2.00 -13.89
N PHE A 284 15.41 1.71 -12.85
CA PHE A 284 14.89 0.36 -12.61
C PHE A 284 13.77 -0.04 -13.59
N ILE A 285 13.22 0.90 -14.32
CA ILE A 285 12.26 0.64 -15.39
C ILE A 285 12.95 -0.05 -16.57
N ALA A 286 14.21 0.32 -16.84
CA ALA A 286 15.04 -0.31 -17.88
C ALA A 286 15.80 -1.54 -17.37
N ASP A 287 16.43 -1.47 -16.19
CA ASP A 287 17.22 -2.54 -15.60
C ASP A 287 16.96 -2.64 -14.08
N PRO A 288 16.34 -3.70 -13.58
CA PRO A 288 16.08 -5.00 -14.20
C PRO A 288 14.88 -5.04 -15.16
N GLY A 289 14.14 -3.94 -15.29
CA GLY A 289 12.98 -3.80 -16.17
C GLY A 289 11.65 -4.04 -15.46
N LEU A 290 10.61 -3.29 -15.86
CA LEU A 290 9.26 -3.41 -15.29
C LEU A 290 8.68 -4.82 -15.38
N HIS A 291 9.03 -5.60 -16.40
CA HIS A 291 8.60 -7.00 -16.48
C HIS A 291 9.05 -7.84 -15.27
N ARG A 292 10.22 -7.54 -14.67
CA ARG A 292 10.73 -8.24 -13.50
C ARG A 292 10.13 -7.72 -12.20
N THR A 293 9.95 -6.40 -12.09
CA THR A 293 9.35 -5.81 -10.89
C THR A 293 7.88 -6.23 -10.76
N LEU A 294 7.12 -6.19 -11.86
CA LEU A 294 5.74 -6.68 -11.91
C LEU A 294 5.65 -8.19 -11.67
N THR A 295 6.61 -9.00 -12.20
CA THR A 295 6.65 -10.42 -11.90
C THR A 295 6.86 -10.66 -10.40
N GLY A 296 7.78 -9.91 -9.77
CA GLY A 296 8.06 -10.03 -8.35
C GLY A 296 6.87 -9.66 -7.48
N ASP A 297 6.20 -8.54 -7.78
CA ASP A 297 5.04 -8.06 -7.06
C ASP A 297 3.83 -8.98 -7.24
N GLY A 298 3.55 -9.41 -8.48
CA GLY A 298 2.48 -10.34 -8.78
C GLY A 298 2.64 -11.71 -8.12
N LEU A 299 3.86 -12.27 -8.14
CA LEU A 299 4.15 -13.54 -7.45
C LEU A 299 4.05 -13.38 -5.93
N ALA A 300 4.53 -12.25 -5.36
CA ALA A 300 4.40 -11.96 -3.95
C ALA A 300 2.93 -11.84 -3.53
N THR A 301 2.10 -11.16 -4.34
CA THR A 301 0.65 -11.02 -4.14
C THR A 301 -0.06 -12.37 -4.23
N ALA A 302 0.21 -13.17 -5.28
CA ALA A 302 -0.40 -14.49 -5.43
C ALA A 302 0.01 -15.44 -4.31
N PHE A 303 1.28 -15.43 -3.91
CA PHE A 303 1.77 -16.22 -2.79
C PHE A 303 1.12 -15.80 -1.47
N ALA A 304 1.04 -14.50 -1.19
CA ALA A 304 0.38 -13.98 0.01
C ALA A 304 -1.08 -14.43 0.06
N GLY A 305 -1.86 -14.21 -1.01
CA GLY A 305 -3.25 -14.65 -1.10
C GLY A 305 -3.43 -16.15 -0.91
N MET A 306 -2.54 -16.98 -1.47
CA MET A 306 -2.62 -18.43 -1.33
C MET A 306 -2.52 -18.89 0.13
N PHE A 307 -1.72 -18.21 0.95
CA PHE A 307 -1.41 -18.58 2.34
C PHE A 307 -2.03 -17.65 3.39
N GLY A 308 -3.08 -16.92 3.06
CA GLY A 308 -3.87 -16.18 4.05
C GLY A 308 -3.43 -14.74 4.29
N GLY A 309 -2.53 -14.20 3.48
CA GLY A 309 -2.12 -12.78 3.53
C GLY A 309 -2.88 -11.92 2.52
N PRO A 310 -2.95 -10.60 2.73
CA PRO A 310 -3.49 -9.65 1.76
C PRO A 310 -2.57 -9.52 0.55
N ALA A 311 -3.07 -8.87 -0.51
CA ALA A 311 -2.23 -8.51 -1.65
C ALA A 311 -1.03 -7.67 -1.20
N ASN A 312 0.12 -7.90 -1.80
CA ASN A 312 1.30 -7.08 -1.60
C ASN A 312 1.34 -5.94 -2.63
N THR A 313 2.06 -4.88 -2.30
CA THR A 313 2.43 -3.79 -3.21
C THR A 313 3.73 -3.14 -2.74
N THR A 314 4.41 -2.43 -3.62
CA THR A 314 5.58 -1.62 -3.27
C THR A 314 5.19 -0.45 -2.36
N TYR A 315 6.08 -0.08 -1.42
CA TYR A 315 5.80 0.95 -0.42
C TYR A 315 6.58 2.24 -0.65
N GLY A 316 5.86 3.32 -0.92
CA GLY A 316 6.41 4.67 -1.05
C GLY A 316 7.03 5.21 0.24
N GLU A 317 6.54 4.79 1.42
CA GLU A 317 7.11 5.11 2.74
C GLU A 317 8.57 4.69 2.85
N ASN A 318 8.91 3.52 2.34
CA ASN A 318 10.28 3.03 2.32
C ASN A 318 11.16 3.82 1.33
N THR A 319 10.59 4.34 0.25
CA THR A 319 11.29 5.27 -0.66
C THR A 319 11.66 6.58 0.06
N GLY A 320 10.80 7.07 0.96
CA GLY A 320 11.13 8.20 1.84
C GLY A 320 12.35 7.92 2.74
N VAL A 321 12.48 6.70 3.26
CA VAL A 321 13.67 6.30 4.03
C VAL A 321 14.92 6.29 3.16
N LEU A 322 14.84 5.77 1.93
CA LEU A 322 15.95 5.80 0.97
C LEU A 322 16.42 7.24 0.72
N ALA A 323 15.49 8.16 0.46
CA ALA A 323 15.78 9.57 0.20
C ALA A 323 16.50 10.24 1.38
N LEU A 324 16.07 9.96 2.62
CA LEU A 324 16.64 10.57 3.83
C LEU A 324 17.95 9.93 4.28
N SER A 325 18.05 8.61 4.20
CA SER A 325 19.28 7.88 4.62
C SER A 325 20.38 7.93 3.57
N LYS A 326 20.01 8.14 2.29
CA LYS A 326 20.88 8.02 1.11
C LYS A 326 21.59 6.66 1.00
N VAL A 327 21.01 5.63 1.59
CA VAL A 327 21.51 4.25 1.51
C VAL A 327 20.58 3.46 0.58
N TYR A 328 21.07 3.17 -0.61
CA TYR A 328 20.29 2.58 -1.70
C TYR A 328 20.55 1.09 -1.92
N ASP A 329 21.23 0.46 -0.96
CA ASP A 329 21.53 -0.97 -1.02
C ASP A 329 20.30 -1.82 -0.67
N PRO A 330 19.80 -2.70 -1.57
CA PRO A 330 18.69 -3.60 -1.28
C PRO A 330 18.89 -4.52 -0.07
N ARG A 331 20.11 -4.69 0.44
CA ARG A 331 20.39 -5.49 1.65
C ARG A 331 19.69 -4.95 2.89
N VAL A 332 19.61 -3.63 3.04
CA VAL A 332 18.93 -3.04 4.20
C VAL A 332 17.42 -3.31 4.17
N ILE A 333 16.83 -3.34 2.97
CA ILE A 333 15.43 -3.71 2.79
C ILE A 333 15.19 -5.20 3.12
N ARG A 334 16.11 -6.10 2.71
CA ARG A 334 16.02 -7.52 3.07
C ARG A 334 16.13 -7.75 4.58
N LEU A 335 16.94 -6.94 5.29
CA LEU A 335 16.97 -7.00 6.75
C LEU A 335 15.63 -6.59 7.35
N ALA A 336 14.99 -5.55 6.83
CA ALA A 336 13.63 -5.17 7.26
C ALA A 336 12.62 -6.31 7.01
N ALA A 337 12.72 -6.99 5.87
CA ALA A 337 11.90 -8.15 5.55
C ALA A 337 12.11 -9.31 6.54
N VAL A 338 13.35 -9.59 6.92
CA VAL A 338 13.67 -10.60 7.94
C VAL A 338 13.10 -10.20 9.30
N TYR A 339 13.19 -8.93 9.70
CA TYR A 339 12.59 -8.43 10.93
C TYR A 339 11.08 -8.58 10.93
N ALA A 340 10.40 -8.28 9.81
CA ALA A 340 8.96 -8.49 9.69
C ALA A 340 8.58 -9.97 9.84
N ILE A 341 9.37 -10.89 9.24
CA ILE A 341 9.19 -12.33 9.41
C ILE A 341 9.36 -12.73 10.88
N ILE A 342 10.39 -12.24 11.57
CA ILE A 342 10.61 -12.56 13.00
C ILE A 342 9.42 -12.07 13.84
N LEU A 343 8.94 -10.84 13.63
CA LEU A 343 7.80 -10.29 14.36
C LEU A 343 6.50 -11.07 14.11
N SER A 344 6.35 -11.66 12.93
CA SER A 344 5.17 -12.45 12.58
C SER A 344 4.97 -13.69 13.46
N PHE A 345 6.02 -14.19 14.11
CA PHE A 345 5.94 -15.34 15.01
C PHE A 345 5.56 -14.97 16.47
N SER A 346 5.12 -13.73 16.72
CA SER A 346 4.73 -13.29 18.06
C SER A 346 3.22 -13.07 18.18
N PRO A 347 2.43 -14.04 18.70
CA PRO A 347 1.02 -13.82 19.03
C PRO A 347 0.81 -12.68 20.03
N LYS A 348 1.75 -12.47 20.94
CA LYS A 348 1.69 -11.36 21.91
C LYS A 348 1.76 -9.99 21.21
N PHE A 349 2.57 -9.91 20.17
CA PHE A 349 2.66 -8.71 19.33
C PHE A 349 1.35 -8.49 18.55
N ASP A 350 0.76 -9.54 17.98
CA ASP A 350 -0.55 -9.52 17.32
C ASP A 350 -1.66 -9.02 18.27
N ALA A 351 -1.73 -9.58 19.48
CA ALA A 351 -2.67 -9.16 20.51
C ALA A 351 -2.47 -7.69 20.91
N LEU A 352 -1.22 -7.21 21.02
CA LEU A 352 -0.91 -5.81 21.31
C LEU A 352 -1.42 -4.88 20.20
N VAL A 353 -1.20 -5.24 18.94
CA VAL A 353 -1.66 -4.43 17.80
C VAL A 353 -3.20 -4.44 17.75
N ASN A 354 -3.84 -5.57 17.99
CA ASN A 354 -5.31 -5.68 18.04
C ASN A 354 -5.94 -4.94 19.24
N SER A 355 -5.16 -4.59 20.26
CA SER A 355 -5.65 -3.77 21.38
C SER A 355 -5.68 -2.26 21.09
N ILE A 356 -5.22 -1.82 19.90
CA ILE A 356 -5.22 -0.42 19.51
C ILE A 356 -6.66 0.05 19.27
N PRO A 357 -7.12 1.11 19.96
CA PRO A 357 -8.45 1.68 19.75
C PRO A 357 -8.70 2.09 18.29
N SER A 358 -9.92 1.83 17.78
CA SER A 358 -10.32 2.17 16.42
C SER A 358 -10.16 3.68 16.11
N ALA A 359 -10.35 4.54 17.10
CA ALA A 359 -10.11 5.97 16.97
C ALA A 359 -8.68 6.32 16.55
N ILE A 360 -7.68 5.62 17.10
CA ILE A 360 -6.27 5.79 16.72
C ILE A 360 -6.07 5.34 15.28
N VAL A 361 -6.63 4.16 14.93
CA VAL A 361 -6.62 3.65 13.57
C VAL A 361 -7.23 4.67 12.60
N GLY A 362 -8.37 5.29 12.97
CA GLY A 362 -9.02 6.32 12.19
C GLY A 362 -8.16 7.58 11.98
N GLY A 363 -7.56 8.11 13.05
CA GLY A 363 -6.70 9.29 12.97
C GLY A 363 -5.44 9.06 12.14
N VAL A 364 -4.81 7.89 12.28
CA VAL A 364 -3.66 7.48 11.46
C VAL A 364 -4.06 7.33 10.00
N SER A 365 -5.18 6.64 9.73
CA SER A 365 -5.71 6.41 8.38
C SER A 365 -6.04 7.72 7.68
N PHE A 366 -6.59 8.71 8.41
CA PHE A 366 -6.92 10.03 7.87
C PHE A 366 -5.71 10.69 7.22
N ILE A 367 -4.57 10.71 7.92
CA ILE A 367 -3.32 11.26 7.38
C ILE A 367 -2.76 10.36 6.25
N LEU A 368 -2.74 9.04 6.46
CA LEU A 368 -2.15 8.10 5.50
C LEU A 368 -2.89 8.14 4.15
N TYR A 369 -4.22 8.09 4.15
CA TYR A 369 -5.00 8.12 2.91
C TYR A 369 -4.89 9.46 2.19
N GLY A 370 -4.84 10.56 2.97
CA GLY A 370 -4.54 11.88 2.42
C GLY A 370 -3.16 11.93 1.75
N MET A 371 -2.14 11.32 2.37
CA MET A 371 -0.80 11.24 1.79
C MET A 371 -0.76 10.39 0.51
N ILE A 372 -1.45 9.24 0.47
CA ILE A 372 -1.58 8.44 -0.75
C ILE A 372 -2.18 9.29 -1.88
N SER A 373 -3.27 10.00 -1.62
CA SER A 373 -3.88 10.89 -2.61
C SER A 373 -2.94 12.02 -3.05
N ALA A 374 -2.17 12.60 -2.12
CA ALA A 374 -1.19 13.62 -2.43
C ALA A 374 -0.04 13.10 -3.32
N VAL A 375 0.39 11.84 -3.15
CA VAL A 375 1.35 11.18 -4.06
C VAL A 375 0.79 11.09 -5.48
N GLY A 376 -0.50 10.80 -5.65
CA GLY A 376 -1.15 10.82 -6.96
C GLY A 376 -1.15 12.22 -7.60
N VAL A 377 -1.43 13.27 -6.82
CA VAL A 377 -1.32 14.67 -7.27
C VAL A 377 0.13 14.98 -7.69
N ARG A 378 1.08 14.59 -6.86
CA ARG A 378 2.51 14.76 -7.13
C ARG A 378 2.91 14.07 -8.44
N ASN A 379 2.42 12.86 -8.71
CA ASN A 379 2.67 12.14 -9.96
C ASN A 379 2.23 12.95 -11.19
N ILE A 380 1.04 13.59 -11.12
CA ILE A 380 0.53 14.47 -12.19
C ILE A 380 1.44 15.69 -12.39
N VAL A 381 1.84 16.34 -11.27
CA VAL A 381 2.63 17.59 -11.31
C VAL A 381 4.06 17.33 -11.76
N GLU A 382 4.73 16.31 -11.23
CA GLU A 382 6.13 15.98 -11.59
C GLU A 382 6.28 15.54 -13.04
N ASN A 383 5.26 14.85 -13.58
CA ASN A 383 5.22 14.49 -14.98
C ASN A 383 4.64 15.58 -15.90
N GLN A 384 4.42 16.79 -15.37
CA GLN A 384 3.95 17.97 -16.12
C GLN A 384 2.73 17.69 -16.98
N VAL A 385 1.76 16.92 -16.45
CA VAL A 385 0.53 16.61 -17.17
C VAL A 385 -0.26 17.87 -17.44
N ASP A 386 -0.42 18.22 -18.71
CA ASP A 386 -1.15 19.41 -19.15
C ASP A 386 -2.66 19.16 -19.10
N LEU A 387 -3.31 19.60 -18.02
CA LEU A 387 -4.76 19.54 -17.84
C LEU A 387 -5.53 20.63 -18.57
N THR A 388 -4.85 21.55 -19.28
CA THR A 388 -5.52 22.50 -20.19
C THR A 388 -5.95 21.81 -21.50
N LYS A 389 -5.34 20.70 -21.83
CA LYS A 389 -5.75 19.87 -22.97
C LYS A 389 -7.07 19.16 -22.64
N SER A 390 -8.10 19.41 -23.45
CA SER A 390 -9.45 18.82 -23.28
C SER A 390 -9.41 17.28 -23.15
N ARG A 391 -8.50 16.62 -23.87
CA ARG A 391 -8.28 15.17 -23.78
C ARG A 391 -7.93 14.74 -22.36
N ASN A 392 -6.91 15.35 -21.78
CA ASN A 392 -6.43 15.01 -20.44
C ASN A 392 -7.48 15.36 -19.38
N LEU A 393 -8.11 16.53 -19.52
CA LEU A 393 -9.19 16.95 -18.61
C LEU A 393 -10.35 15.94 -18.60
N ILE A 394 -10.80 15.46 -19.77
CA ILE A 394 -11.88 14.48 -19.89
C ILE A 394 -11.49 13.14 -19.26
N ILE A 395 -10.26 12.64 -19.51
CA ILE A 395 -9.77 11.39 -18.89
C ILE A 395 -9.83 11.50 -17.36
N ALA A 396 -9.24 12.57 -16.80
CA ALA A 396 -9.23 12.77 -15.35
C ALA A 396 -10.66 12.91 -14.79
N ALA A 397 -11.52 13.71 -15.43
CA ALA A 397 -12.90 13.93 -14.98
C ALA A 397 -13.71 12.62 -14.95
N VAL A 398 -13.65 11.82 -16.00
CA VAL A 398 -14.36 10.53 -16.05
C VAL A 398 -13.81 9.57 -15.00
N MET A 399 -12.48 9.52 -14.83
CA MET A 399 -11.87 8.65 -13.80
C MET A 399 -12.31 9.06 -12.40
N PHE A 400 -12.25 10.36 -12.03
CA PHE A 400 -12.64 10.83 -10.71
C PHE A 400 -14.12 10.55 -10.41
N VAL A 401 -15.00 10.87 -11.35
CA VAL A 401 -16.45 10.66 -11.14
C VAL A 401 -16.77 9.17 -11.10
N SER A 402 -16.21 8.37 -11.99
CA SER A 402 -16.47 6.92 -11.95
C SER A 402 -15.86 6.26 -10.70
N GLY A 403 -14.63 6.62 -10.32
CA GLY A 403 -13.97 6.03 -9.16
C GLY A 403 -14.67 6.33 -7.83
N LEU A 404 -15.05 7.58 -7.60
CA LEU A 404 -15.74 7.99 -6.36
C LEU A 404 -17.25 7.69 -6.42
N GLY A 405 -17.89 8.00 -7.55
CA GLY A 405 -19.33 7.84 -7.71
C GLY A 405 -19.77 6.39 -7.61
N PHE A 406 -19.15 5.48 -8.38
CA PHE A 406 -19.49 4.07 -8.26
C PHE A 406 -19.08 3.44 -6.94
N SER A 407 -18.00 3.90 -6.31
CA SER A 407 -17.66 3.44 -4.95
C SER A 407 -18.71 3.82 -3.92
N SER A 408 -19.30 5.01 -4.03
CA SER A 408 -20.34 5.48 -3.09
C SER A 408 -21.66 4.71 -3.17
N VAL A 409 -21.95 4.08 -4.32
CA VAL A 409 -23.15 3.27 -4.55
C VAL A 409 -22.89 1.76 -4.54
N GLY A 410 -21.70 1.33 -4.09
CA GLY A 410 -21.33 -0.09 -3.98
C GLY A 410 -20.86 -0.75 -5.28
N GLY A 411 -20.54 0.03 -6.32
CA GLY A 411 -20.09 -0.46 -7.62
C GLY A 411 -21.22 -0.71 -8.60
N VAL A 412 -20.90 -1.39 -9.70
CA VAL A 412 -21.86 -1.82 -10.72
C VAL A 412 -21.96 -3.34 -10.72
N THR A 413 -23.15 -3.86 -10.45
CA THR A 413 -23.41 -5.30 -10.44
C THR A 413 -24.19 -5.70 -11.71
N PHE A 414 -23.69 -6.70 -12.41
CA PHE A 414 -24.33 -7.32 -13.55
C PHE A 414 -24.17 -8.85 -13.51
N THR A 415 -24.98 -9.57 -14.25
CA THR A 415 -24.97 -11.05 -14.22
C THR A 415 -24.28 -11.59 -15.47
N VAL A 416 -23.27 -12.44 -15.28
CA VAL A 416 -22.58 -13.15 -16.37
C VAL A 416 -22.67 -14.65 -16.10
N GLY A 417 -23.30 -15.39 -17.00
CA GLY A 417 -23.41 -16.84 -16.86
C GLY A 417 -24.15 -17.32 -15.61
N GLY A 418 -25.01 -16.47 -15.02
CA GLY A 418 -25.74 -16.78 -13.78
C GLY A 418 -25.00 -16.34 -12.49
N ALA A 419 -23.76 -15.89 -12.59
CA ALA A 419 -23.02 -15.33 -11.47
C ALA A 419 -23.15 -13.80 -11.40
N ALA A 420 -23.38 -13.24 -10.22
CA ALA A 420 -23.38 -11.79 -10.01
C ALA A 420 -21.92 -11.28 -10.00
N VAL A 421 -21.64 -10.32 -10.87
CA VAL A 421 -20.32 -9.68 -11.00
C VAL A 421 -20.45 -8.24 -10.53
N THR A 422 -19.67 -7.84 -9.52
CA THR A 422 -19.64 -6.46 -9.06
C THR A 422 -18.29 -5.83 -9.40
N LEU A 423 -18.29 -4.82 -10.26
CA LEU A 423 -17.11 -4.00 -10.50
C LEU A 423 -17.06 -2.85 -9.49
N SER A 424 -15.98 -2.78 -8.73
CA SER A 424 -15.75 -1.65 -7.81
C SER A 424 -15.52 -0.34 -8.57
N GLY A 425 -15.77 0.80 -7.94
CA GLY A 425 -15.52 2.11 -8.53
C GLY A 425 -14.07 2.26 -9.01
N LEU A 426 -13.08 1.76 -8.24
CA LEU A 426 -11.66 1.79 -8.65
C LEU A 426 -11.40 0.97 -9.92
N ALA A 427 -12.00 -0.22 -10.03
CA ALA A 427 -11.86 -1.04 -11.24
C ALA A 427 -12.48 -0.34 -12.47
N ILE A 428 -13.65 0.27 -12.30
CA ILE A 428 -14.32 1.02 -13.37
C ILE A 428 -13.47 2.22 -13.79
N ALA A 429 -12.96 2.99 -12.83
CA ALA A 429 -12.11 4.14 -13.12
C ALA A 429 -10.83 3.76 -13.87
N ALA A 430 -10.18 2.66 -13.46
CA ALA A 430 -8.99 2.13 -14.13
C ALA A 430 -9.29 1.75 -15.58
N LEU A 431 -10.38 1.02 -15.82
CA LEU A 431 -10.81 0.63 -17.16
C LEU A 431 -11.15 1.87 -18.01
N CYS A 432 -11.93 2.82 -17.46
CA CYS A 432 -12.27 4.07 -18.15
C CYS A 432 -11.01 4.86 -18.53
N GLY A 433 -10.05 5.01 -17.60
CA GLY A 433 -8.80 5.72 -17.84
C GLY A 433 -8.00 5.11 -18.99
N VAL A 434 -7.79 3.78 -18.98
CA VAL A 434 -7.05 3.07 -20.03
C VAL A 434 -7.78 3.14 -21.37
N ILE A 435 -9.09 2.90 -21.37
CA ILE A 435 -9.90 2.91 -22.61
C ILE A 435 -9.93 4.30 -23.22
N LEU A 436 -10.24 5.35 -22.44
CA LEU A 436 -10.27 6.72 -22.94
C LEU A 436 -8.89 7.16 -23.43
N ASN A 437 -7.84 6.81 -22.71
CA ASN A 437 -6.47 7.10 -23.11
C ASN A 437 -6.11 6.41 -24.44
N ALA A 438 -6.65 5.22 -24.70
CA ALA A 438 -6.41 4.50 -25.96
C ALA A 438 -7.21 5.05 -27.15
N ILE A 439 -8.46 5.51 -26.92
CA ILE A 439 -9.39 5.89 -27.97
C ILE A 439 -9.27 7.38 -28.33
N LEU A 440 -9.07 8.26 -27.33
CA LEU A 440 -9.07 9.70 -27.58
C LEU A 440 -7.82 10.12 -28.39
N PRO A 441 -7.97 10.95 -29.42
CA PRO A 441 -6.86 11.45 -30.23
C PRO A 441 -5.95 12.38 -29.42
N GLY A 442 -4.73 12.61 -29.91
CA GLY A 442 -3.78 13.54 -29.29
C GLY A 442 -3.00 12.93 -28.10
N ASN A 443 -2.81 11.62 -28.10
CA ASN A 443 -1.88 10.99 -27.13
C ASN A 443 -0.44 11.32 -27.55
N ASP A 444 0.14 12.30 -26.88
CA ASP A 444 1.51 12.81 -27.07
C ASP A 444 2.48 12.33 -25.99
N TYR A 445 2.03 11.47 -25.07
CA TYR A 445 2.90 10.93 -24.03
C TYR A 445 3.97 10.00 -24.63
N GLU A 446 5.22 10.38 -24.49
CA GLU A 446 6.38 9.57 -24.85
C GLU A 446 7.17 9.18 -23.60
N PHE A 447 7.12 7.90 -23.27
CA PHE A 447 7.87 7.36 -22.13
C PHE A 447 9.38 7.44 -22.36
N GLY A 448 10.11 7.96 -21.36
CA GLY A 448 11.58 8.04 -21.39
C GLY A 448 12.14 9.25 -22.10
N ILE A 449 11.31 10.17 -22.62
CA ILE A 449 11.74 11.50 -23.02
C ILE A 449 11.53 12.44 -21.84
N SER A 450 12.61 12.79 -21.15
CA SER A 450 12.63 13.88 -20.19
C SER A 450 12.36 15.17 -20.97
N VAL A 451 11.21 15.80 -20.76
CA VAL A 451 11.00 17.17 -21.18
C VAL A 451 11.98 18.03 -20.38
N GLU A 452 12.64 19.01 -20.99
CA GLU A 452 13.48 19.97 -20.24
C GLU A 452 12.65 20.56 -19.10
N GLY A 453 13.02 20.22 -17.85
CA GLY A 453 12.24 20.54 -16.66
C GLY A 453 11.70 19.34 -15.88
N ASP A 454 11.86 18.10 -16.36
CA ASP A 454 11.62 16.91 -15.55
C ASP A 454 12.68 16.84 -14.44
N LYS A 455 12.40 17.54 -13.36
CA LYS A 455 13.21 17.57 -12.14
C LYS A 455 12.84 16.47 -11.16
N SER A 456 12.24 15.38 -11.62
CA SER A 456 11.96 14.21 -10.78
C SER A 456 13.25 13.60 -10.18
N ALA A 457 14.41 13.94 -10.77
CA ALA A 457 15.72 13.64 -10.19
C ALA A 457 16.21 14.66 -9.13
N ASP A 458 15.52 15.80 -8.96
CA ASP A 458 15.96 16.93 -8.11
C ASP A 458 15.17 17.01 -6.80
N LEU A 459 14.61 15.88 -6.32
CA LEU A 459 13.91 15.77 -5.02
C LEU A 459 14.85 15.94 -3.80
N GLY A 460 16.04 16.48 -4.00
CA GLY A 460 17.01 16.75 -2.95
C GLY A 460 16.98 18.14 -2.33
N SER A 461 16.06 19.02 -2.73
CA SER A 461 16.08 20.44 -2.31
C SER A 461 14.86 20.88 -1.50
N TYR A 462 14.15 19.96 -0.80
CA TYR A 462 13.15 20.35 0.19
C TYR A 462 13.39 19.71 1.54
#